data_e1e0ba51fc861e0419089c3b41753b6d
#
_entry.id   e1e0ba51fc861e0419089c3b41753b6d
#
_cell.length_a   1.000
_cell.length_b   1.000
_cell.length_c   1.000
_cell.angle_alpha   90.00
_cell.angle_beta   90.00
_cell.angle_gamma   90.00
#
_symmetry.space_group_name_H-M   'P 1'
#
loop_
_entity.id
_entity.type
_entity.pdbx_description
1 polymer ?
#
loop_
_entity_poly.entity_id
_entity_poly.type
_entity_poly.pdbx_seq_one_letter_code
_entity_poly.pdbx_strand_id
1 'polypeptide(L)'
;MKEAAMKKRMIALALTLTLAASTLLTGCGIVKVVKIGEEGKYTGDVEFNAGDDVEAIWEESALPEMNENAVDLKEFLEESNGDLTALADEYGKYSMGDSGELSYVVKGSGTVEEVNTQSQAGYIAIKLDGYNGTEVIKIQIGPVYKGSSIRDSLSFIKFGDYKNQEQWAAVSQSINEVVAKDVVEPAKPDSLQGKTISFVGAFTVSTGSSDVLITPVVLEAE
;
A
#
# COMPACT_ATOMS: atom_id res chain seq x y z
N MET A 1 70.81 -9.85 -39.90
CA MET A 1 69.66 -10.79 -40.09
C MET A 1 69.22 -11.46 -38.80
N LYS A 2 70.05 -11.86 -37.85
CA LYS A 2 69.64 -12.54 -36.61
C LYS A 2 68.86 -11.59 -35.66
N GLU A 3 69.18 -10.33 -35.59
CA GLU A 3 68.53 -9.36 -34.68
C GLU A 3 67.07 -9.03 -35.07
N ALA A 4 66.78 -8.93 -36.36
CA ALA A 4 65.44 -8.73 -36.88
C ALA A 4 64.50 -9.94 -36.63
N ALA A 5 65.08 -11.15 -36.71
CA ALA A 5 64.34 -12.36 -36.41
C ALA A 5 64.02 -12.50 -34.89
N MET A 6 64.91 -12.02 -34.02
CA MET A 6 64.73 -12.06 -32.57
C MET A 6 63.68 -11.01 -32.13
N LYS A 7 63.70 -9.79 -32.72
CA LYS A 7 62.65 -8.76 -32.49
C LYS A 7 61.27 -9.23 -32.94
N LYS A 8 61.14 -9.92 -34.09
CA LYS A 8 59.89 -10.48 -34.55
C LYS A 8 59.37 -11.57 -33.61
N ARG A 9 60.23 -12.42 -33.09
CA ARG A 9 59.88 -13.46 -32.11
C ARG A 9 59.42 -12.87 -30.77
N MET A 10 60.05 -11.81 -30.28
CA MET A 10 59.66 -11.14 -29.05
C MET A 10 58.31 -10.42 -29.20
N ILE A 11 58.05 -9.77 -30.36
CA ILE A 11 56.75 -9.15 -30.65
C ILE A 11 55.63 -10.19 -30.75
N ALA A 12 55.92 -11.31 -31.41
CA ALA A 12 54.94 -12.41 -31.49
C ALA A 12 54.63 -13.02 -30.10
N LEU A 13 55.63 -13.18 -29.22
CA LEU A 13 55.47 -13.67 -27.87
C LEU A 13 54.68 -12.68 -27.00
N ALA A 14 54.94 -11.39 -27.14
CA ALA A 14 54.17 -10.34 -26.45
C ALA A 14 52.72 -10.29 -26.89
N LEU A 15 52.42 -10.44 -28.19
CA LEU A 15 51.07 -10.47 -28.72
C LEU A 15 50.29 -11.72 -28.25
N THR A 16 50.95 -12.87 -28.16
CA THR A 16 50.28 -14.10 -27.66
C THR A 16 50.01 -14.02 -26.16
N LEU A 17 50.88 -13.37 -25.39
CA LEU A 17 50.68 -13.18 -23.95
C LEU A 17 49.53 -12.20 -23.64
N THR A 18 49.38 -11.12 -24.45
CA THR A 18 48.28 -10.18 -24.32
C THR A 18 46.94 -10.81 -24.73
N LEU A 19 46.93 -11.66 -25.74
CA LEU A 19 45.70 -12.35 -26.15
C LEU A 19 45.26 -13.42 -25.12
N ALA A 20 46.20 -14.09 -24.45
CA ALA A 20 45.90 -15.04 -23.38
C ALA A 20 45.41 -14.36 -22.09
N ALA A 21 45.90 -13.14 -21.79
CA ALA A 21 45.46 -12.35 -20.64
C ALA A 21 44.01 -11.80 -20.81
N SER A 22 43.60 -11.49 -22.06
CA SER A 22 42.23 -10.99 -22.31
C SER A 22 41.15 -12.07 -22.17
N THR A 23 41.47 -13.36 -22.28
CA THR A 23 40.52 -14.47 -22.07
C THR A 23 40.27 -14.79 -20.61
N LEU A 24 41.13 -14.29 -19.68
CA LEU A 24 40.95 -14.47 -18.23
C LEU A 24 40.05 -13.39 -17.60
N LEU A 25 39.70 -12.33 -18.35
CA LEU A 25 38.79 -11.28 -17.92
C LEU A 25 37.34 -11.45 -18.43
N THR A 26 37.01 -12.55 -19.10
CA THR A 26 35.62 -12.94 -19.22
C THR A 26 35.18 -13.42 -17.84
N GLY A 27 34.80 -12.49 -17.01
CA GLY A 27 34.05 -12.71 -15.78
C GLY A 27 32.76 -13.40 -16.16
N CYS A 28 32.88 -14.69 -16.37
CA CYS A 28 31.77 -15.54 -16.74
C CYS A 28 30.72 -15.60 -15.66
N GLY A 29 29.57 -15.11 -15.98
CA GLY A 29 28.42 -15.95 -15.72
C GLY A 29 27.97 -16.07 -14.27
N ILE A 30 27.97 -14.96 -13.47
CA ILE A 30 27.26 -14.99 -12.21
C ILE A 30 26.19 -13.86 -12.20
N VAL A 31 25.66 -13.53 -13.37
CA VAL A 31 24.43 -12.76 -13.43
C VAL A 31 23.31 -13.74 -13.74
N LYS A 32 22.58 -14.13 -12.72
CA LYS A 32 21.29 -14.81 -12.90
C LYS A 32 20.22 -13.72 -12.98
N VAL A 33 19.53 -13.67 -14.09
CA VAL A 33 18.31 -12.88 -14.20
C VAL A 33 17.20 -13.72 -13.56
N VAL A 34 16.72 -13.29 -12.42
CA VAL A 34 15.57 -13.87 -11.72
C VAL A 34 14.36 -12.97 -11.89
N LYS A 35 13.17 -13.53 -11.85
CA LYS A 35 11.96 -12.73 -11.79
C LYS A 35 11.92 -12.00 -10.45
N ILE A 36 11.38 -10.79 -10.46
CA ILE A 36 11.15 -9.99 -9.26
C ILE A 36 10.31 -10.82 -8.27
N GLY A 37 10.77 -10.93 -7.01
CA GLY A 37 10.17 -11.76 -5.96
C GLY A 37 10.75 -13.17 -5.84
N GLU A 38 11.63 -13.64 -6.76
CA GLU A 38 12.30 -14.94 -6.67
C GLU A 38 13.75 -14.87 -6.19
N GLU A 39 14.22 -13.70 -5.79
CA GLU A 39 15.61 -13.44 -5.37
C GLU A 39 16.00 -14.27 -4.14
N GLY A 40 15.06 -14.48 -3.21
CA GLY A 40 15.26 -15.22 -1.97
C GLY A 40 15.71 -16.66 -2.18
N LYS A 41 15.32 -17.30 -3.29
CA LYS A 41 15.76 -18.67 -3.67
C LYS A 41 17.28 -18.77 -3.89
N TYR A 42 17.94 -17.63 -4.15
CA TYR A 42 19.38 -17.57 -4.47
C TYR A 42 20.19 -16.87 -3.39
N THR A 43 19.59 -16.02 -2.58
CA THR A 43 20.24 -15.30 -1.48
C THR A 43 20.10 -16.00 -0.14
N GLY A 44 19.19 -16.97 -0.02
CA GLY A 44 18.83 -17.62 1.23
C GLY A 44 17.92 -16.77 2.12
N ASP A 45 17.46 -15.63 1.61
CA ASP A 45 16.46 -14.82 2.28
C ASP A 45 15.11 -15.55 2.27
N VAL A 46 14.32 -15.35 3.30
CA VAL A 46 12.92 -15.79 3.34
C VAL A 46 12.18 -15.08 2.22
N GLU A 47 11.44 -15.82 1.41
CA GLU A 47 10.61 -15.26 0.34
C GLU A 47 9.54 -14.35 0.99
N PHE A 48 9.55 -13.07 0.65
CA PHE A 48 8.54 -12.13 1.11
C PHE A 48 7.23 -12.44 0.40
N ASN A 49 6.18 -12.73 1.17
CA ASN A 49 4.83 -12.93 0.68
C ASN A 49 3.87 -12.00 1.43
N ALA A 50 3.56 -10.88 0.81
CA ALA A 50 2.67 -9.88 1.41
C ALA A 50 1.27 -10.42 1.73
N GLY A 51 0.78 -11.38 0.93
CA GLY A 51 -0.52 -12.00 1.15
C GLY A 51 -0.57 -12.81 2.44
N ASP A 52 0.38 -13.75 2.60
CA ASP A 52 0.47 -14.59 3.79
C ASP A 52 0.73 -13.75 5.04
N ASP A 53 1.59 -12.72 4.93
CA ASP A 53 1.91 -11.82 6.03
C ASP A 53 0.67 -11.01 6.48
N VAL A 54 -0.12 -10.49 5.53
CA VAL A 54 -1.34 -9.73 5.83
C VAL A 54 -2.43 -10.63 6.38
N GLU A 55 -2.67 -11.81 5.79
CA GLU A 55 -3.69 -12.75 6.27
C GLU A 55 -3.41 -13.18 7.73
N ALA A 56 -2.14 -13.40 8.08
CA ALA A 56 -1.73 -13.78 9.43
C ALA A 56 -2.01 -12.71 10.50
N ILE A 57 -1.95 -11.43 10.13
CA ILE A 57 -2.11 -10.31 11.09
C ILE A 57 -3.51 -9.69 11.06
N TRP A 58 -4.35 -10.01 10.07
CA TRP A 58 -5.60 -9.30 9.83
C TRP A 58 -6.56 -9.38 11.02
N GLU A 59 -6.96 -10.59 11.39
CA GLU A 59 -7.93 -10.82 12.45
C GLU A 59 -7.36 -10.55 13.86
N GLU A 60 -6.09 -10.91 14.09
CA GLU A 60 -5.51 -10.88 15.43
C GLU A 60 -4.93 -9.51 15.81
N SER A 61 -4.58 -8.68 14.83
CA SER A 61 -3.86 -7.42 15.08
C SER A 61 -4.48 -6.23 14.35
N ALA A 62 -4.71 -6.33 13.03
CA ALA A 62 -5.14 -5.19 12.24
C ALA A 62 -6.56 -4.73 12.59
N LEU A 63 -7.54 -5.63 12.59
CA LEU A 63 -8.92 -5.29 12.94
C LEU A 63 -9.07 -4.77 14.37
N PRO A 64 -8.46 -5.39 15.41
CA PRO A 64 -8.48 -4.84 16.77
C PRO A 64 -7.89 -3.43 16.85
N GLU A 65 -6.71 -3.18 16.28
CA GLU A 65 -6.09 -1.85 16.31
C GLU A 65 -6.94 -0.80 15.58
N MET A 66 -7.50 -1.14 14.42
CA MET A 66 -8.37 -0.23 13.67
C MET A 66 -9.63 0.12 14.47
N ASN A 67 -10.26 -0.86 15.12
CA ASN A 67 -11.45 -0.61 15.95
C ASN A 67 -11.14 0.23 17.20
N GLU A 68 -10.01 0.00 17.86
CA GLU A 68 -9.58 0.73 19.05
C GLU A 68 -9.27 2.20 18.72
N ASN A 69 -8.58 2.45 17.60
CA ASN A 69 -8.15 3.79 17.21
C ASN A 69 -9.21 4.58 16.42
N ALA A 70 -10.37 3.98 16.12
CA ALA A 70 -11.40 4.63 15.32
C ALA A 70 -12.10 5.76 16.09
N VAL A 71 -11.93 7.00 15.60
CA VAL A 71 -12.66 8.16 16.08
C VAL A 71 -14.00 8.31 15.37
N ASP A 72 -14.99 8.90 16.05
CA ASP A 72 -16.28 9.18 15.41
C ASP A 72 -16.09 10.20 14.28
N LEU A 73 -16.48 9.85 13.05
CA LEU A 73 -16.27 10.70 11.88
C LEU A 73 -17.04 12.01 11.97
N LYS A 74 -18.24 12.00 12.55
CA LYS A 74 -19.04 13.22 12.71
C LYS A 74 -18.33 14.20 13.66
N GLU A 75 -17.91 13.68 14.85
CA GLU A 75 -17.19 14.50 15.84
C GLU A 75 -15.88 15.04 15.22
N PHE A 76 -15.12 14.18 14.55
CA PHE A 76 -13.90 14.57 13.83
C PHE A 76 -14.12 15.69 12.82
N LEU A 77 -15.17 15.59 11.98
CA LEU A 77 -15.47 16.61 10.96
C LEU A 77 -15.97 17.91 11.57
N GLU A 78 -16.77 17.86 12.64
CA GLU A 78 -17.23 19.03 13.37
C GLU A 78 -16.05 19.76 14.05
N GLU A 79 -15.11 19.04 14.65
CA GLU A 79 -13.94 19.60 15.33
C GLU A 79 -12.90 20.14 14.35
N SER A 80 -12.65 19.44 13.25
CA SER A 80 -11.71 19.86 12.20
C SER A 80 -12.14 21.16 11.49
N ASN A 81 -13.43 21.47 11.53
CA ASN A 81 -14.02 22.66 10.92
C ASN A 81 -13.57 22.92 9.47
N GLY A 82 -13.51 21.84 8.67
CA GLY A 82 -13.10 21.85 7.26
C GLY A 82 -11.57 21.79 7.01
N ASP A 83 -10.74 21.81 8.06
CA ASP A 83 -9.31 21.57 7.96
C ASP A 83 -8.97 20.19 8.52
N LEU A 84 -8.95 19.20 7.64
CA LEU A 84 -8.66 17.80 8.04
C LEU A 84 -7.24 17.60 8.61
N THR A 85 -6.36 18.61 8.53
CA THR A 85 -5.02 18.54 9.12
C THR A 85 -4.97 19.07 10.56
N ALA A 86 -6.01 19.76 11.01
CA ALA A 86 -6.05 20.39 12.33
C ALA A 86 -5.89 19.41 13.51
N LEU A 87 -6.34 18.18 13.32
CA LEU A 87 -6.31 17.13 14.35
C LEU A 87 -5.19 16.11 14.14
N ALA A 88 -4.16 16.45 13.33
CA ALA A 88 -3.08 15.54 12.98
C ALA A 88 -2.29 15.06 14.21
N ASP A 89 -2.03 15.94 15.15
CA ASP A 89 -1.27 15.62 16.37
C ASP A 89 -2.04 14.70 17.33
N GLU A 90 -3.37 14.72 17.26
CA GLU A 90 -4.23 13.96 18.18
C GLU A 90 -4.59 12.57 17.64
N TYR A 91 -5.03 12.50 16.37
CA TYR A 91 -5.56 11.29 15.77
C TYR A 91 -4.80 10.84 14.53
N GLY A 92 -3.89 11.67 13.99
CA GLY A 92 -3.23 11.42 12.71
C GLY A 92 -2.17 10.34 12.77
N LYS A 93 -2.02 9.64 11.65
CA LYS A 93 -0.91 8.73 11.40
C LYS A 93 -0.24 9.12 10.08
N TYR A 94 1.08 9.28 10.12
CA TYR A 94 1.87 9.55 8.92
C TYR A 94 2.48 8.28 8.36
N SER A 95 2.43 8.11 7.07
CA SER A 95 2.88 6.89 6.37
C SER A 95 4.36 6.54 6.57
N MET A 96 5.20 7.51 6.96
CA MET A 96 6.63 7.35 7.22
C MET A 96 7.02 7.79 8.65
N GLY A 97 6.14 7.58 9.61
CA GLY A 97 6.36 8.03 10.99
C GLY A 97 6.01 9.49 11.19
N ASP A 98 6.97 10.42 11.05
CA ASP A 98 6.73 11.86 11.27
C ASP A 98 6.47 12.63 9.96
N SER A 99 6.32 11.95 8.82
CA SER A 99 6.15 12.56 7.51
C SER A 99 5.41 11.63 6.54
N GLY A 100 5.11 12.15 5.34
CA GLY A 100 4.41 11.43 4.31
C GLY A 100 2.92 11.76 4.27
N GLU A 101 2.12 10.81 3.84
CA GLU A 101 0.67 10.96 3.76
C GLU A 101 0.05 10.84 5.15
N LEU A 102 -0.86 11.77 5.47
CA LEU A 102 -1.59 11.79 6.74
C LEU A 102 -2.89 10.99 6.58
N SER A 103 -3.08 10.01 7.45
CA SER A 103 -4.27 9.16 7.49
C SER A 103 -4.93 9.19 8.85
N TYR A 104 -6.24 8.91 8.87
CA TYR A 104 -7.04 8.77 10.08
C TYR A 104 -7.86 7.50 10.04
N VAL A 105 -8.08 6.92 11.21
CA VAL A 105 -9.01 5.81 11.41
C VAL A 105 -10.31 6.36 11.96
N VAL A 106 -11.40 6.05 11.29
CA VAL A 106 -12.72 6.61 11.60
C VAL A 106 -13.79 5.53 11.63
N LYS A 107 -14.86 5.83 12.37
CA LYS A 107 -16.09 5.04 12.40
C LYS A 107 -17.31 5.93 12.31
N GLY A 108 -18.43 5.37 11.90
CA GLY A 108 -19.68 6.11 11.85
C GLY A 108 -20.82 5.27 11.27
N SER A 109 -21.98 5.91 11.17
CA SER A 109 -23.15 5.38 10.47
C SER A 109 -23.74 6.44 9.54
N GLY A 110 -24.47 5.99 8.55
CA GLY A 110 -25.11 6.90 7.60
C GLY A 110 -25.96 6.20 6.57
N THR A 111 -26.81 6.98 5.92
CA THR A 111 -27.68 6.48 4.86
C THR A 111 -26.95 6.51 3.52
N VAL A 112 -26.97 5.42 2.78
CA VAL A 112 -26.38 5.30 1.44
C VAL A 112 -27.23 6.09 0.44
N GLU A 113 -26.65 7.14 -0.13
CA GLU A 113 -27.29 8.00 -1.13
C GLU A 113 -26.97 7.56 -2.58
N GLU A 114 -25.79 7.02 -2.82
CA GLU A 114 -25.36 6.56 -4.13
C GLU A 114 -24.48 5.31 -4.02
N VAL A 115 -24.70 4.37 -4.93
CA VAL A 115 -23.82 3.21 -5.15
C VAL A 115 -23.27 3.27 -6.56
N ASN A 116 -21.96 3.41 -6.70
CA ASN A 116 -21.27 3.46 -7.98
C ASN A 116 -20.39 2.24 -8.18
N THR A 117 -20.90 1.26 -8.89
CA THR A 117 -20.17 0.04 -9.30
C THR A 117 -19.74 0.08 -10.77
N GLN A 118 -20.03 1.17 -11.50
CA GLN A 118 -19.66 1.33 -12.91
C GLN A 118 -18.20 1.77 -13.08
N SER A 119 -17.63 2.40 -12.06
CA SER A 119 -16.23 2.81 -12.05
C SER A 119 -15.35 1.68 -11.54
N GLN A 120 -14.14 1.57 -12.09
CA GLN A 120 -13.10 0.70 -11.52
C GLN A 120 -12.77 1.07 -10.07
N ALA A 121 -12.78 2.36 -9.72
CA ALA A 121 -12.70 2.86 -8.35
C ALA A 121 -14.14 3.06 -7.82
N GLY A 122 -14.83 1.96 -7.61
CA GLY A 122 -16.20 1.96 -7.13
C GLY A 122 -16.31 2.53 -5.71
N TYR A 123 -17.44 3.14 -5.41
CA TYR A 123 -17.71 3.72 -4.10
C TYR A 123 -19.21 3.70 -3.76
N ILE A 124 -19.50 3.81 -2.48
CA ILE A 124 -20.80 4.25 -1.98
C ILE A 124 -20.65 5.65 -1.38
N ALA A 125 -21.53 6.57 -1.74
CA ALA A 125 -21.63 7.88 -1.08
C ALA A 125 -22.68 7.81 0.01
N ILE A 126 -22.37 8.35 1.17
CA ILE A 126 -23.25 8.32 2.34
C ILE A 126 -23.55 9.72 2.84
N LYS A 127 -24.77 9.86 3.38
CA LYS A 127 -25.13 10.97 4.26
C LYS A 127 -24.88 10.51 5.68
N LEU A 128 -23.86 11.05 6.32
CA LEU A 128 -23.46 10.71 7.69
C LEU A 128 -24.54 11.15 8.68
N ASP A 129 -24.86 10.28 9.62
CA ASP A 129 -25.94 10.51 10.57
C ASP A 129 -25.63 11.69 11.51
N GLY A 130 -26.58 12.63 11.59
CA GLY A 130 -26.45 13.82 12.43
C GLY A 130 -25.42 14.84 11.98
N TYR A 131 -24.77 14.65 10.82
CA TYR A 131 -23.81 15.59 10.25
C TYR A 131 -24.48 16.47 9.17
N ASN A 132 -24.16 17.77 9.19
CA ASN A 132 -24.75 18.75 8.25
C ASN A 132 -23.68 19.58 7.52
N GLY A 133 -22.42 19.14 7.50
CA GLY A 133 -21.38 19.77 6.71
C GLY A 133 -21.53 19.52 5.20
N THR A 134 -20.55 20.01 4.44
CA THR A 134 -20.58 19.97 2.97
C THR A 134 -19.63 18.93 2.39
N GLU A 135 -18.87 18.25 3.24
CA GLU A 135 -17.90 17.23 2.86
C GLU A 135 -18.59 16.03 2.22
N VAL A 136 -18.05 15.58 1.11
CA VAL A 136 -18.52 14.37 0.43
C VAL A 136 -17.85 13.15 1.05
N ILE A 137 -18.66 12.27 1.65
CA ILE A 137 -18.17 11.09 2.31
C ILE A 137 -18.43 9.88 1.43
N LYS A 138 -17.34 9.20 1.05
CA LYS A 138 -17.38 8.03 0.20
C LYS A 138 -16.66 6.86 0.86
N ILE A 139 -17.21 5.67 0.71
CA ILE A 139 -16.58 4.40 1.12
C ILE A 139 -16.21 3.64 -0.14
N GLN A 140 -14.95 3.24 -0.26
CA GLN A 140 -14.43 2.49 -1.40
C GLN A 140 -14.98 1.06 -1.40
N ILE A 141 -15.42 0.61 -2.57
CA ILE A 141 -15.93 -0.76 -2.77
C ILE A 141 -15.19 -1.51 -3.88
N GLY A 142 -14.11 -0.92 -4.42
CA GLY A 142 -13.25 -1.55 -5.42
C GLY A 142 -13.87 -1.68 -6.82
N PRO A 143 -13.28 -2.53 -7.68
CA PRO A 143 -12.12 -3.39 -7.45
C PRO A 143 -10.78 -2.65 -7.31
N VAL A 144 -10.66 -1.38 -7.71
CA VAL A 144 -9.46 -0.57 -7.53
C VAL A 144 -9.63 0.34 -6.32
N TYR A 145 -8.78 0.16 -5.33
CA TYR A 145 -8.71 1.00 -4.13
C TYR A 145 -7.62 2.06 -4.30
N LYS A 146 -7.93 3.29 -3.87
CA LYS A 146 -7.00 4.42 -3.90
C LYS A 146 -6.35 4.62 -2.54
N GLY A 147 -5.04 4.83 -2.56
CA GLY A 147 -4.26 5.09 -1.35
C GLY A 147 -3.90 3.84 -0.57
N SER A 148 -3.31 4.05 0.58
CA SER A 148 -2.78 3.02 1.48
C SER A 148 -3.22 3.26 2.92
N SER A 149 -4.36 3.92 3.12
CA SER A 149 -4.78 4.46 4.41
C SER A 149 -4.82 3.41 5.53
N ILE A 150 -5.24 2.18 5.26
CA ILE A 150 -5.25 1.12 6.28
C ILE A 150 -3.81 0.75 6.67
N ARG A 151 -2.94 0.44 5.69
CA ARG A 151 -1.53 0.13 5.97
C ARG A 151 -0.87 1.24 6.80
N ASP A 152 -1.08 2.48 6.38
CA ASP A 152 -0.43 3.66 6.97
C ASP A 152 -0.99 4.03 8.36
N SER A 153 -2.15 3.47 8.72
CA SER A 153 -2.78 3.64 10.03
C SER A 153 -2.36 2.59 11.06
N LEU A 154 -1.77 1.46 10.62
CA LEU A 154 -1.36 0.38 11.51
C LEU A 154 0.02 0.65 12.11
N SER A 155 0.12 0.67 13.44
CA SER A 155 1.35 1.07 14.16
C SER A 155 2.48 0.05 14.04
N PHE A 156 2.15 -1.21 13.80
CA PHE A 156 3.11 -2.31 13.69
C PHE A 156 3.62 -2.55 12.27
N ILE A 157 3.04 -1.90 11.24
CA ILE A 157 3.54 -1.94 9.86
C ILE A 157 4.38 -0.70 9.60
N LYS A 158 5.70 -0.86 9.47
CA LYS A 158 6.63 0.27 9.30
C LYS A 158 7.41 0.15 8.01
N PHE A 159 7.56 1.25 7.30
CA PHE A 159 8.34 1.30 6.05
C PHE A 159 9.75 0.69 6.18
N GLY A 160 10.42 0.90 7.31
CA GLY A 160 11.76 0.39 7.57
C GLY A 160 11.88 -1.14 7.68
N ASP A 161 10.76 -1.85 7.80
CA ASP A 161 10.75 -3.32 7.89
C ASP A 161 10.78 -3.98 6.50
N TYR A 162 10.64 -3.20 5.43
CA TYR A 162 10.59 -3.67 4.05
C TYR A 162 11.84 -3.28 3.27
N LYS A 163 12.30 -4.16 2.37
CA LYS A 163 13.55 -3.96 1.61
C LYS A 163 13.47 -2.83 0.58
N ASN A 164 12.28 -2.56 0.05
CA ASN A 164 12.07 -1.58 -1.00
C ASN A 164 10.61 -1.12 -1.10
N GLN A 165 10.38 -0.12 -1.94
CA GLN A 165 9.06 0.44 -2.20
C GLN A 165 8.07 -0.57 -2.81
N GLU A 166 8.56 -1.56 -3.52
CA GLU A 166 7.73 -2.58 -4.14
C GLU A 166 7.12 -3.52 -3.09
N GLN A 167 7.92 -3.98 -2.12
CA GLN A 167 7.41 -4.74 -0.98
C GLN A 167 6.43 -3.92 -0.15
N TRP A 168 6.76 -2.65 0.09
CA TRP A 168 5.87 -1.72 0.79
C TRP A 168 4.53 -1.53 0.09
N ALA A 169 4.52 -1.38 -1.24
CA ALA A 169 3.31 -1.30 -2.04
C ALA A 169 2.52 -2.62 -2.05
N ALA A 170 3.21 -3.75 -2.10
CA ALA A 170 2.58 -5.07 -2.09
C ALA A 170 1.77 -5.33 -0.83
N VAL A 171 2.23 -4.88 0.35
CA VAL A 171 1.46 -4.97 1.60
C VAL A 171 0.12 -4.22 1.49
N SER A 172 0.13 -3.00 0.94
CA SER A 172 -1.10 -2.24 0.74
C SER A 172 -2.06 -2.92 -0.25
N GLN A 173 -1.53 -3.53 -1.32
CA GLN A 173 -2.33 -4.28 -2.28
C GLN A 173 -2.97 -5.50 -1.62
N SER A 174 -2.21 -6.27 -0.83
CA SER A 174 -2.73 -7.44 -0.12
C SER A 174 -3.79 -7.05 0.94
N ILE A 175 -3.61 -5.94 1.65
CA ILE A 175 -4.64 -5.40 2.55
C ILE A 175 -5.91 -5.08 1.76
N ASN A 176 -5.80 -4.43 0.60
CA ASN A 176 -6.95 -4.10 -0.23
C ASN A 176 -7.65 -5.34 -0.80
N GLU A 177 -6.91 -6.43 -1.07
CA GLU A 177 -7.48 -7.72 -1.48
C GLU A 177 -8.30 -8.36 -0.34
N VAL A 178 -7.80 -8.32 0.89
CA VAL A 178 -8.55 -8.78 2.08
C VAL A 178 -9.81 -7.93 2.28
N VAL A 179 -9.70 -6.61 2.19
CA VAL A 179 -10.86 -5.69 2.28
C VAL A 179 -11.91 -6.03 1.22
N ALA A 180 -11.49 -6.27 -0.02
CA ALA A 180 -12.42 -6.60 -1.10
C ALA A 180 -13.18 -7.90 -0.80
N LYS A 181 -12.46 -8.94 -0.37
CA LYS A 181 -12.97 -10.29 -0.17
C LYS A 181 -13.78 -10.43 1.12
N ASP A 182 -13.24 -9.91 2.24
CA ASP A 182 -13.76 -10.23 3.57
C ASP A 182 -14.67 -9.12 4.14
N VAL A 183 -14.62 -7.90 3.58
CA VAL A 183 -15.43 -6.76 4.03
C VAL A 183 -16.47 -6.36 2.99
N VAL A 184 -16.02 -6.07 1.76
CA VAL A 184 -16.89 -5.47 0.74
C VAL A 184 -17.80 -6.52 0.07
N GLU A 185 -17.25 -7.67 -0.33
CA GLU A 185 -18.05 -8.73 -0.98
C GLU A 185 -19.20 -9.23 -0.10
N PRO A 186 -19.01 -9.52 1.21
CA PRO A 186 -20.10 -9.90 2.10
C PRO A 186 -21.17 -8.81 2.31
N ALA A 187 -20.78 -7.54 2.28
CA ALA A 187 -21.69 -6.39 2.45
C ALA A 187 -22.65 -6.21 1.26
N LYS A 188 -22.33 -6.81 0.08
CA LYS A 188 -23.16 -6.74 -1.15
C LYS A 188 -23.52 -5.29 -1.53
N PRO A 189 -22.58 -4.47 -1.94
CA PRO A 189 -22.76 -3.03 -2.12
C PRO A 189 -23.95 -2.65 -3.00
N ASP A 190 -24.22 -3.42 -4.08
CA ASP A 190 -25.36 -3.16 -4.97
C ASP A 190 -26.73 -3.16 -4.26
N SER A 191 -26.80 -3.78 -3.09
CA SER A 191 -28.04 -3.88 -2.29
C SER A 191 -28.16 -2.80 -1.22
N LEU A 192 -27.19 -1.90 -1.08
CA LEU A 192 -27.11 -0.94 0.02
C LEU A 192 -27.81 0.38 -0.27
N GLN A 193 -28.16 0.68 -1.53
CA GLN A 193 -28.85 1.93 -1.89
C GLN A 193 -30.05 2.21 -0.97
N GLY A 194 -30.04 3.36 -0.31
CA GLY A 194 -31.10 3.82 0.58
C GLY A 194 -31.13 3.13 1.96
N LYS A 195 -30.18 2.24 2.28
CA LYS A 195 -30.07 1.61 3.59
C LYS A 195 -29.18 2.43 4.51
N THR A 196 -29.39 2.27 5.81
CA THR A 196 -28.43 2.70 6.83
C THR A 196 -27.31 1.66 6.93
N ILE A 197 -26.10 2.14 7.02
CA ILE A 197 -24.90 1.31 7.21
C ILE A 197 -24.08 1.84 8.38
N SER A 198 -23.37 0.95 9.03
CA SER A 198 -22.27 1.28 9.94
C SER A 198 -20.93 0.89 9.31
N PHE A 199 -19.89 1.61 9.65
CA PHE A 199 -18.55 1.37 9.10
C PHE A 199 -17.45 1.71 10.09
N VAL A 200 -16.33 1.01 9.94
CA VAL A 200 -15.01 1.39 10.45
C VAL A 200 -14.05 1.35 9.26
N GLY A 201 -13.15 2.30 9.16
CA GLY A 201 -12.18 2.33 8.08
C GLY A 201 -11.14 3.43 8.24
N ALA A 202 -10.31 3.61 7.24
CA ALA A 202 -9.32 4.68 7.23
C ALA A 202 -9.40 5.50 5.94
N PHE A 203 -9.03 6.77 6.05
CA PHE A 203 -8.85 7.63 4.89
C PHE A 203 -7.53 8.40 4.98
N THR A 204 -7.00 8.78 3.82
CA THR A 204 -5.85 9.66 3.69
C THR A 204 -6.31 11.04 3.30
N VAL A 205 -5.77 12.06 3.96
CA VAL A 205 -6.10 13.47 3.70
C VAL A 205 -5.62 13.85 2.29
N SER A 206 -6.54 14.35 1.47
CA SER A 206 -6.24 14.84 0.13
C SER A 206 -5.95 16.33 0.15
N THR A 207 -4.83 16.76 -0.44
CA THR A 207 -4.47 18.19 -0.49
C THR A 207 -5.51 18.97 -1.26
N GLY A 208 -6.06 20.01 -0.62
CA GLY A 208 -7.01 20.93 -1.25
C GLY A 208 -8.45 20.40 -1.39
N SER A 209 -8.79 19.30 -0.72
CA SER A 209 -10.13 18.75 -0.62
C SER A 209 -10.46 18.39 0.82
N SER A 210 -11.69 18.66 1.23
CA SER A 210 -12.27 18.16 2.47
C SER A 210 -13.08 16.88 2.29
N ASP A 211 -13.12 16.33 1.07
CA ASP A 211 -13.80 15.07 0.81
C ASP A 211 -13.09 13.90 1.50
N VAL A 212 -13.89 12.99 2.02
CA VAL A 212 -13.41 11.83 2.77
C VAL A 212 -13.63 10.56 1.94
N LEU A 213 -12.54 9.87 1.58
CA LEU A 213 -12.58 8.62 0.83
C LEU A 213 -12.06 7.48 1.71
N ILE A 214 -12.97 6.74 2.31
CA ILE A 214 -12.70 5.72 3.32
C ILE A 214 -12.45 4.36 2.65
N THR A 215 -11.38 3.68 3.04
CA THR A 215 -11.22 2.23 2.80
C THR A 215 -11.75 1.50 4.02
N PRO A 216 -12.83 0.69 3.89
CA PRO A 216 -13.48 0.09 5.04
C PRO A 216 -12.74 -1.14 5.56
N VAL A 217 -12.75 -1.36 6.88
CA VAL A 217 -12.39 -2.63 7.54
C VAL A 217 -13.61 -3.29 8.18
N VAL A 218 -14.70 -2.53 8.36
CA VAL A 218 -16.04 -3.00 8.71
C VAL A 218 -17.03 -2.27 7.83
N LEU A 219 -18.01 -2.96 7.29
CA LEU A 219 -19.10 -2.41 6.49
C LEU A 219 -20.34 -3.27 6.66
N GLU A 220 -21.31 -2.79 7.42
CA GLU A 220 -22.50 -3.55 7.80
C GLU A 220 -23.76 -2.76 7.49
N ALA A 221 -24.78 -3.45 6.97
CA ALA A 221 -26.11 -2.87 6.82
C ALA A 221 -26.94 -3.13 8.08
N GLU A 222 -27.63 -2.10 8.55
CA GLU A 222 -28.59 -2.18 9.66
C GLU A 222 -29.96 -2.70 9.20
#